data_2f91f7d6422c6d36275987ddf3b5bd15
#
_entry.id   2f91f7d6422c6d36275987ddf3b5bd15
#
_cell.length_a   1.000
_cell.length_b   1.000
_cell.length_c   1.000
_cell.angle_alpha   90.00
_cell.angle_beta   90.00
_cell.angle_gamma   90.00
#
_symmetry.space_group_name_H-M   'P 1'
#
loop_
_entity.id
_entity.type
_entity.pdbx_description
1 polymer ?
#
loop_
_entity_poly.entity_id
_entity_poly.type
_entity_poly.pdbx_seq_one_letter_code
_entity_poly.pdbx_strand_id
1 'polypeptide(L)'
;YGRLPSGLVMLNWPLHGNDWHRGLERAFLADASQEALLFSEMQQHSLCFADELRRATDGWLQLGRAFPSSAASPAPWIAAMPYWREGRRMIGRTTVIEQDLLPLTEGVCMSGPPVNDSEVLQSIAVGNYANDHHYPGDDWPLAPKSCRWGGRWTGTPFCIPFGALLSEAIDNLLMADKAFSTSHMANGATRLQPLIMNVGQAAGAASALAVESNLQPSELSVRSLQNRLIGDDRAPAAVAPLWDTAWHHSQWLERQTAALDRKPLAPALPETLESGRSMHAM
;
A
#
# COMPACT_ATOMS: atom_id res chain seq x y z
N TYR A 1 0.06 -17.32 -7.69
CA TYR A 1 1.43 -17.50 -7.21
C TYR A 1 2.38 -17.44 -8.39
N GLY A 2 3.33 -16.50 -8.35
CA GLY A 2 4.16 -16.21 -9.49
C GLY A 2 5.36 -17.13 -9.57
N ARG A 3 5.61 -17.72 -10.75
CA ARG A 3 6.88 -18.33 -11.07
C ARG A 3 7.76 -17.30 -11.79
N LEU A 4 8.94 -17.03 -11.25
CA LEU A 4 9.90 -16.14 -11.87
C LEU A 4 10.63 -16.86 -13.03
N PRO A 5 11.19 -16.13 -14.00
CA PRO A 5 11.99 -16.72 -15.08
C PRO A 5 13.16 -17.58 -14.59
N SER A 6 13.70 -17.28 -13.41
CA SER A 6 14.74 -18.07 -12.74
C SER A 6 14.28 -19.45 -12.24
N GLY A 7 12.98 -19.74 -12.32
CA GLY A 7 12.39 -20.95 -11.76
C GLY A 7 11.97 -20.84 -10.29
N LEU A 8 12.26 -19.72 -9.63
CA LEU A 8 11.78 -19.47 -8.28
C LEU A 8 10.27 -19.28 -8.28
N VAL A 9 9.63 -19.76 -7.21
CA VAL A 9 8.21 -19.57 -6.96
C VAL A 9 8.07 -18.77 -5.69
N MET A 10 7.31 -17.66 -5.75
CA MET A 10 6.94 -16.90 -4.59
C MET A 10 5.69 -17.51 -3.94
N LEU A 11 5.80 -17.83 -2.66
CA LEU A 11 4.68 -18.30 -1.85
C LEU A 11 4.16 -17.14 -1.00
N ASN A 12 2.88 -16.88 -1.14
CA ASN A 12 2.15 -15.90 -0.35
C ASN A 12 0.79 -16.55 -0.01
N TRP A 13 0.81 -17.45 0.96
CA TRP A 13 -0.36 -18.22 1.35
C TRP A 13 -0.87 -17.73 2.70
N PRO A 14 -2.06 -17.11 2.77
CA PRO A 14 -2.57 -16.58 4.04
C PRO A 14 -2.99 -17.71 4.99
N LEU A 15 -4.26 -17.84 5.29
CA LEU A 15 -4.81 -18.84 6.21
C LEU A 15 -4.26 -20.25 5.94
N HIS A 16 -3.85 -20.94 7.01
CA HIS A 16 -3.26 -22.29 6.97
C HIS A 16 -2.02 -22.43 6.07
N GLY A 17 -1.37 -21.31 5.74
CA GLY A 17 -0.16 -21.27 4.95
C GLY A 17 1.03 -20.73 5.73
N ASN A 18 1.79 -19.83 5.09
CA ASN A 18 3.01 -19.26 5.69
C ASN A 18 2.82 -17.90 6.39
N ASP A 19 1.59 -17.44 6.57
CA ASP A 19 1.31 -16.26 7.41
C ASP A 19 1.42 -16.62 8.89
N TRP A 20 2.08 -15.76 9.65
CA TRP A 20 2.22 -15.85 11.09
C TRP A 20 1.43 -14.75 11.79
N HIS A 21 0.74 -15.08 12.86
CA HIS A 21 -0.11 -14.11 13.59
C HIS A 21 0.08 -14.12 15.11
N ARG A 22 0.83 -15.08 15.66
CA ARG A 22 0.94 -15.25 17.12
C ARG A 22 2.05 -14.38 17.68
N GLY A 23 1.77 -13.66 18.76
CA GLY A 23 2.76 -12.92 19.53
C GLY A 23 3.46 -11.79 18.74
N LEU A 24 2.78 -11.20 17.77
CA LEU A 24 3.35 -10.13 16.93
C LEU A 24 3.71 -8.87 17.72
N GLU A 25 3.06 -8.65 18.85
CA GLU A 25 3.34 -7.56 19.78
C GLU A 25 4.79 -7.58 20.29
N ARG A 26 5.43 -8.75 20.34
CA ARG A 26 6.85 -8.90 20.75
C ARG A 26 7.82 -8.12 19.87
N ALA A 27 7.49 -7.90 18.61
CA ALA A 27 8.28 -7.06 17.70
C ALA A 27 8.29 -5.57 18.08
N PHE A 28 7.41 -5.15 19.01
CA PHE A 28 7.23 -3.75 19.37
C PHE A 28 7.53 -3.45 20.83
N LEU A 29 8.04 -4.43 21.59
CA LEU A 29 8.32 -4.30 23.03
C LEU A 29 9.69 -3.71 23.33
N ALA A 30 10.50 -3.38 22.34
CA ALA A 30 11.91 -2.94 22.52
C ALA A 30 12.77 -3.97 23.28
N ASP A 31 12.44 -5.25 23.21
CA ASP A 31 13.17 -6.38 23.77
C ASP A 31 13.72 -7.25 22.64
N ALA A 32 15.01 -7.09 22.36
CA ALA A 32 15.68 -7.80 21.27
C ALA A 32 15.63 -9.33 21.42
N SER A 33 15.54 -9.86 22.63
CA SER A 33 15.45 -11.29 22.86
C SER A 33 14.08 -11.85 22.46
N GLN A 34 13.02 -11.12 22.76
CA GLN A 34 11.66 -11.48 22.38
C GLN A 34 11.43 -11.35 20.86
N GLU A 35 12.01 -10.32 20.27
CA GLU A 35 11.99 -10.15 18.81
C GLU A 35 12.73 -11.29 18.09
N ALA A 36 13.93 -11.65 18.55
CA ALA A 36 14.70 -12.75 17.97
C ALA A 36 13.98 -14.10 18.11
N LEU A 37 13.32 -14.34 19.24
CA LEU A 37 12.50 -15.54 19.44
C LEU A 37 11.31 -15.55 18.47
N LEU A 38 10.60 -14.43 18.32
CA LEU A 38 9.49 -14.29 17.37
C LEU A 38 9.95 -14.58 15.93
N PHE A 39 11.09 -14.02 15.51
CA PHE A 39 11.61 -14.27 14.16
C PHE A 39 11.99 -15.74 13.95
N SER A 40 12.56 -16.39 14.95
CA SER A 40 12.86 -17.82 14.89
C SER A 40 11.60 -18.67 14.73
N GLU A 41 10.52 -18.35 15.46
CA GLU A 41 9.23 -19.02 15.34
C GLU A 41 8.61 -18.83 13.94
N MET A 42 8.65 -17.61 13.40
CA MET A 42 8.17 -17.30 12.05
C MET A 42 8.96 -18.07 10.97
N GLN A 43 10.28 -18.14 11.11
CA GLN A 43 11.13 -18.88 10.20
C GLN A 43 10.81 -20.38 10.25
N GLN A 44 10.71 -20.93 11.47
CA GLN A 44 10.36 -22.34 11.65
C GLN A 44 8.99 -22.68 11.07
N HIS A 45 7.99 -21.82 11.27
CA HIS A 45 6.66 -21.99 10.69
C HIS A 45 6.73 -22.01 9.14
N SER A 46 7.44 -21.08 8.53
CA SER A 46 7.61 -21.01 7.08
C SER A 46 8.35 -22.23 6.52
N LEU A 47 9.35 -22.75 7.23
CA LEU A 47 10.07 -23.96 6.85
C LEU A 47 9.20 -25.22 6.96
N CYS A 48 8.38 -25.34 8.00
CA CYS A 48 7.41 -26.43 8.13
C CYS A 48 6.42 -26.42 6.97
N PHE A 49 5.88 -25.26 6.63
CA PHE A 49 4.96 -25.12 5.49
C PHE A 49 5.64 -25.48 4.16
N ALA A 50 6.86 -25.02 3.95
CA ALA A 50 7.63 -25.38 2.74
C ALA A 50 7.90 -26.89 2.65
N ASP A 51 8.16 -27.58 3.76
CA ASP A 51 8.35 -29.05 3.79
C ASP A 51 7.05 -29.79 3.49
N GLU A 52 5.91 -29.31 3.97
CA GLU A 52 4.59 -29.86 3.59
C GLU A 52 4.34 -29.71 2.09
N LEU A 53 4.60 -28.55 1.52
CA LEU A 53 4.47 -28.34 0.07
C LEU A 53 5.41 -29.23 -0.73
N ARG A 54 6.63 -29.42 -0.26
CA ARG A 54 7.60 -30.34 -0.89
C ARG A 54 7.06 -31.77 -0.93
N ARG A 55 6.46 -32.25 0.16
CA ARG A 55 5.83 -33.58 0.22
C ARG A 55 4.60 -33.66 -0.66
N ALA A 56 3.72 -32.65 -0.62
CA ALA A 56 2.48 -32.63 -1.41
C ALA A 56 2.71 -32.53 -2.91
N THR A 57 3.91 -32.14 -3.34
CA THR A 57 4.28 -32.00 -4.76
C THR A 57 5.31 -33.02 -5.20
N ASP A 58 5.51 -34.10 -4.47
CA ASP A 58 6.52 -35.14 -4.73
C ASP A 58 7.91 -34.57 -4.99
N GLY A 59 8.28 -33.50 -4.28
CA GLY A 59 9.58 -32.84 -4.40
C GLY A 59 9.71 -31.88 -5.59
N TRP A 60 8.64 -31.62 -6.32
CA TRP A 60 8.67 -30.62 -7.39
C TRP A 60 8.93 -29.20 -6.86
N LEU A 61 8.31 -28.83 -5.74
CA LEU A 61 8.67 -27.62 -5.01
C LEU A 61 9.80 -27.95 -4.03
N GLN A 62 10.85 -27.15 -4.04
CA GLN A 62 11.99 -27.25 -3.13
C GLN A 62 12.41 -25.89 -2.65
N LEU A 63 13.17 -25.86 -1.53
CA LEU A 63 13.76 -24.62 -1.04
C LEU A 63 14.76 -24.04 -2.04
N GLY A 64 14.52 -22.81 -2.48
CA GLY A 64 15.40 -22.07 -3.39
C GLY A 64 16.49 -21.30 -2.62
N ARG A 65 17.63 -21.08 -3.26
CA ARG A 65 18.73 -20.25 -2.70
C ARG A 65 18.56 -18.80 -3.18
N ALA A 66 17.53 -18.12 -2.69
CA ALA A 66 17.15 -16.79 -3.16
C ALA A 66 17.76 -15.64 -2.34
N PHE A 67 18.25 -15.92 -1.13
CA PHE A 67 18.76 -14.91 -0.22
C PHE A 67 20.27 -15.07 0.01
N PRO A 68 21.01 -13.96 0.21
CA PRO A 68 22.41 -14.04 0.58
C PRO A 68 22.55 -14.64 1.99
N SER A 69 23.48 -15.56 2.16
CA SER A 69 23.86 -16.05 3.47
C SER A 69 24.72 -15.02 4.20
N SER A 70 24.44 -14.78 5.47
CA SER A 70 25.19 -13.91 6.35
C SER A 70 25.34 -14.54 7.72
N ALA A 71 26.15 -13.94 8.60
CA ALA A 71 26.28 -14.40 9.99
C ALA A 71 24.94 -14.33 10.74
N ALA A 72 24.08 -13.33 10.41
CA ALA A 72 22.76 -13.16 11.01
C ALA A 72 21.69 -14.07 10.38
N SER A 73 21.90 -14.52 9.13
CA SER A 73 21.01 -15.44 8.42
C SER A 73 21.82 -16.41 7.58
N PRO A 74 22.25 -17.54 8.14
CA PRO A 74 23.07 -18.52 7.43
C PRO A 74 22.29 -19.32 6.40
N ALA A 75 20.97 -19.25 6.42
CA ALA A 75 20.10 -20.03 5.55
C ALA A 75 19.73 -19.27 4.27
N PRO A 76 20.24 -19.67 3.08
CA PRO A 76 19.97 -18.96 1.82
C PRO A 76 18.54 -19.15 1.29
N TRP A 77 17.76 -19.99 1.92
CA TRP A 77 16.37 -20.31 1.54
C TRP A 77 15.30 -19.58 2.33
N ILE A 78 15.69 -18.76 3.31
CA ILE A 78 14.77 -17.98 4.12
C ILE A 78 15.25 -16.54 4.26
N ALA A 79 14.33 -15.58 4.28
CA ALA A 79 14.66 -14.18 4.51
C ALA A 79 15.19 -13.96 5.93
N ALA A 80 16.16 -13.05 6.08
CA ALA A 80 16.71 -12.66 7.39
C ALA A 80 15.67 -11.90 8.24
N MET A 81 14.71 -11.22 7.59
CA MET A 81 13.64 -10.49 8.24
C MET A 81 12.28 -10.98 7.74
N PRO A 82 11.27 -11.03 8.60
CA PRO A 82 9.91 -11.32 8.17
C PRO A 82 9.36 -10.18 7.28
N TYR A 83 8.47 -10.53 6.37
CA TYR A 83 7.69 -9.53 5.65
C TYR A 83 6.50 -9.08 6.51
N TRP A 84 6.58 -7.85 6.98
CA TRP A 84 5.50 -7.23 7.73
C TRP A 84 4.44 -6.67 6.78
N ARG A 85 3.23 -7.24 6.77
CA ARG A 85 2.11 -6.65 6.06
C ARG A 85 1.64 -5.37 6.73
N GLU A 86 1.54 -5.43 8.04
CA GLU A 86 1.05 -4.36 8.90
C GLU A 86 2.01 -4.18 10.07
N GLY A 87 2.16 -2.94 10.52
CA GLY A 87 3.03 -2.58 11.62
C GLY A 87 2.53 -1.33 12.31
N ARG A 88 3.41 -0.66 13.03
CA ARG A 88 3.13 0.68 13.56
C ARG A 88 2.94 1.66 12.40
N ARG A 89 2.02 2.57 12.56
CA ARG A 89 1.75 3.65 11.62
C ARG A 89 1.98 4.99 12.32
N MET A 90 2.50 5.95 11.59
CA MET A 90 2.65 7.32 12.05
C MET A 90 1.27 7.96 12.26
N ILE A 91 1.15 8.81 13.25
CA ILE A 91 0.02 9.72 13.36
C ILE A 91 0.35 10.94 12.51
N GLY A 92 -0.37 11.08 11.41
CA GLY A 92 -0.20 12.17 10.46
C GLY A 92 -1.22 13.29 10.68
N ARG A 93 -1.01 14.40 10.00
CA ARG A 93 -1.96 15.55 10.01
C ARG A 93 -3.31 15.20 9.40
N THR A 94 -3.34 14.17 8.55
CA THR A 94 -4.55 13.54 8.02
C THR A 94 -4.40 12.04 8.12
N THR A 95 -5.47 11.33 8.43
CA THR A 95 -5.48 9.86 8.45
C THR A 95 -6.37 9.36 7.32
N VAL A 96 -5.83 8.50 6.47
CA VAL A 96 -6.63 7.77 5.47
C VAL A 96 -7.45 6.73 6.19
N ILE A 97 -8.75 6.79 6.02
CA ILE A 97 -9.70 5.88 6.65
C ILE A 97 -10.43 5.05 5.60
N GLU A 98 -11.19 4.10 6.06
CA GLU A 98 -11.89 3.17 5.19
C GLU A 98 -12.88 3.84 4.23
N GLN A 99 -13.52 4.94 4.64
CA GLN A 99 -14.46 5.69 3.82
C GLN A 99 -13.78 6.31 2.58
N ASP A 100 -12.47 6.57 2.67
CA ASP A 100 -11.69 7.09 1.56
C ASP A 100 -11.44 6.05 0.45
N LEU A 101 -11.66 4.76 0.77
CA LEU A 101 -11.45 3.64 -0.13
C LEU A 101 -12.73 2.92 -0.52
N LEU A 102 -13.76 2.98 0.36
CA LEU A 102 -15.00 2.27 0.14
C LEU A 102 -15.75 2.83 -1.05
N PRO A 103 -16.22 1.95 -1.94
CA PRO A 103 -17.12 2.37 -2.99
C PRO A 103 -18.48 2.78 -2.39
N LEU A 104 -18.91 3.97 -2.72
CA LEU A 104 -20.30 4.38 -2.56
C LEU A 104 -21.17 3.72 -3.64
N THR A 105 -20.68 3.81 -4.88
CA THR A 105 -21.17 3.14 -6.06
C THR A 105 -19.95 2.68 -6.87
N GLU A 106 -20.14 1.99 -7.99
CA GLU A 106 -19.04 1.58 -8.84
C GLU A 106 -18.16 2.77 -9.23
N GLY A 107 -16.89 2.65 -8.93
CA GLY A 107 -15.87 3.64 -9.28
C GLY A 107 -15.77 4.89 -8.40
N VAL A 108 -16.56 4.98 -7.35
CA VAL A 108 -16.68 6.18 -6.52
C VAL A 108 -16.46 5.85 -5.05
N CYS A 109 -15.49 6.51 -4.40
CA CYS A 109 -15.29 6.41 -2.96
C CYS A 109 -16.31 7.24 -2.17
N MET A 110 -16.66 6.78 -0.95
CA MET A 110 -17.62 7.43 -0.08
C MET A 110 -17.23 8.86 0.29
N SER A 111 -15.96 9.09 0.61
CA SER A 111 -15.47 10.42 0.99
C SER A 111 -15.19 11.35 -0.20
N GLY A 112 -15.17 10.81 -1.43
CA GLY A 112 -14.68 11.58 -2.57
C GLY A 112 -13.17 11.84 -2.52
N PRO A 113 -12.64 12.70 -3.39
CA PRO A 113 -11.23 13.07 -3.37
C PRO A 113 -10.89 13.96 -2.17
N PRO A 114 -9.70 13.81 -1.55
CA PRO A 114 -9.30 14.61 -0.41
C PRO A 114 -9.07 16.07 -0.81
N VAL A 115 -9.77 17.00 -0.18
CA VAL A 115 -9.62 18.44 -0.39
C VAL A 115 -9.44 19.16 0.94
N ASN A 116 -8.81 20.33 0.90
CA ASN A 116 -8.74 21.23 2.05
C ASN A 116 -9.95 22.17 2.11
N ASP A 117 -10.01 23.05 3.11
CA ASP A 117 -11.08 24.03 3.32
C ASP A 117 -11.29 24.99 2.13
N SER A 118 -10.28 25.14 1.29
CA SER A 118 -10.32 25.96 0.07
C SER A 118 -10.67 25.13 -1.18
N GLU A 119 -11.16 23.91 -1.02
CA GLU A 119 -11.48 22.95 -2.09
C GLU A 119 -10.28 22.56 -2.98
N VAL A 120 -9.06 22.74 -2.50
CA VAL A 120 -7.85 22.33 -3.25
C VAL A 120 -7.57 20.86 -3.01
N LEU A 121 -7.42 20.10 -4.09
CA LEU A 121 -7.08 18.67 -4.06
C LEU A 121 -5.75 18.44 -3.32
N GLN A 122 -5.77 17.58 -2.30
CA GLN A 122 -4.60 17.27 -1.46
C GLN A 122 -3.90 15.97 -1.86
N SER A 123 -4.35 15.31 -2.90
CA SER A 123 -3.82 14.01 -3.35
C SER A 123 -2.40 14.11 -3.87
N ILE A 124 -1.55 13.15 -3.47
CA ILE A 124 -0.15 13.02 -3.94
C ILE A 124 0.14 11.62 -4.52
N ALA A 125 -0.79 10.72 -4.43
CA ALA A 125 -0.71 9.38 -5.02
C ALA A 125 -2.11 8.80 -5.23
N VAL A 126 -2.24 7.90 -6.19
CA VAL A 126 -3.49 7.20 -6.50
C VAL A 126 -3.28 5.70 -6.31
N GLY A 127 -4.15 5.08 -5.53
CA GLY A 127 -4.22 3.64 -5.35
C GLY A 127 -5.48 3.06 -5.98
N ASN A 128 -5.41 1.79 -6.36
CA ASN A 128 -6.57 1.01 -6.79
C ASN A 128 -6.34 -0.45 -6.43
N TYR A 129 -6.84 -0.86 -5.31
CA TYR A 129 -6.76 -2.24 -4.84
C TYR A 129 -7.91 -2.59 -3.92
N ALA A 130 -8.28 -3.87 -3.91
CA ALA A 130 -9.23 -4.39 -2.95
C ALA A 130 -8.69 -4.26 -1.52
N ASN A 131 -9.58 -4.01 -0.58
CA ASN A 131 -9.21 -4.02 0.82
C ASN A 131 -8.94 -5.46 1.27
N ASP A 132 -7.67 -5.84 1.32
CA ASP A 132 -7.21 -7.21 1.58
C ASP A 132 -6.60 -7.32 2.98
N HIS A 133 -7.35 -7.95 3.88
CA HIS A 133 -6.89 -8.27 5.23
C HIS A 133 -6.58 -9.75 5.39
N HIS A 134 -5.50 -10.05 6.11
CA HIS A 134 -5.12 -11.37 6.54
C HIS A 134 -5.47 -11.51 8.03
N TYR A 135 -6.45 -12.37 8.32
CA TYR A 135 -6.93 -12.60 9.66
C TYR A 135 -6.27 -13.82 10.30
N PRO A 136 -6.08 -13.80 11.63
CA PRO A 136 -5.47 -14.91 12.33
C PRO A 136 -6.46 -16.08 12.50
N GLY A 137 -6.32 -17.12 11.70
CA GLY A 137 -7.00 -18.39 11.92
C GLY A 137 -8.53 -18.40 11.87
N ASP A 138 -9.12 -19.58 12.05
CA ASP A 138 -10.57 -19.83 11.96
C ASP A 138 -11.33 -19.41 13.22
N ASP A 139 -10.61 -19.20 14.32
CA ASP A 139 -11.14 -18.84 15.63
C ASP A 139 -11.36 -17.33 15.82
N TRP A 140 -11.03 -16.53 14.81
CA TRP A 140 -11.23 -15.09 14.82
C TRP A 140 -12.63 -14.74 14.28
N PRO A 141 -13.58 -14.32 15.15
CA PRO A 141 -14.93 -14.00 14.71
C PRO A 141 -14.94 -12.68 13.93
N LEU A 142 -15.13 -12.77 12.63
CA LEU A 142 -15.31 -11.59 11.79
C LEU A 142 -16.76 -11.12 11.81
N ALA A 143 -16.96 -9.83 12.06
CA ALA A 143 -18.27 -9.23 11.85
C ALA A 143 -18.65 -9.28 10.35
N PRO A 144 -19.95 -9.41 10.00
CA PRO A 144 -20.39 -9.46 8.60
C PRO A 144 -19.85 -8.33 7.71
N LYS A 145 -19.64 -7.15 8.27
CA LYS A 145 -19.00 -6.02 7.63
C LYS A 145 -17.56 -6.33 7.20
N SER A 146 -16.77 -6.88 8.13
CA SER A 146 -15.37 -7.24 7.87
C SER A 146 -15.26 -8.36 6.83
N CYS A 147 -16.19 -9.31 6.83
CA CYS A 147 -16.28 -10.34 5.80
C CYS A 147 -16.55 -9.76 4.41
N ARG A 148 -17.37 -8.71 4.32
CA ARG A 148 -17.60 -8.00 3.06
C ARG A 148 -16.39 -7.20 2.62
N TRP A 149 -15.66 -6.61 3.55
CA TRP A 149 -14.51 -5.77 3.29
C TRP A 149 -13.24 -6.55 2.98
N GLY A 150 -13.04 -7.69 3.61
CA GLY A 150 -11.99 -8.63 3.26
C GLY A 150 -12.21 -9.29 1.92
N GLY A 151 -13.39 -9.11 1.34
CA GLY A 151 -13.84 -9.74 0.13
C GLY A 151 -13.89 -8.82 -1.09
N ARG A 152 -12.78 -8.29 -1.56
CA ARG A 152 -12.60 -8.03 -2.99
C ARG A 152 -13.41 -6.87 -3.59
N TRP A 153 -13.32 -5.71 -3.03
CA TRP A 153 -13.72 -4.48 -3.71
C TRP A 153 -12.58 -4.04 -4.62
N THR A 154 -12.68 -4.37 -5.89
CA THR A 154 -11.73 -3.94 -6.92
C THR A 154 -12.35 -2.83 -7.76
N GLY A 155 -11.50 -1.96 -8.28
CA GLY A 155 -11.91 -1.02 -9.32
C GLY A 155 -12.36 0.34 -8.82
N THR A 156 -12.25 0.64 -7.52
CA THR A 156 -12.48 2.00 -7.02
C THR A 156 -11.13 2.64 -6.70
N PRO A 157 -10.62 3.53 -7.53
CA PRO A 157 -9.39 4.26 -7.22
C PRO A 157 -9.64 5.22 -6.07
N PHE A 158 -8.62 5.35 -5.23
CA PHE A 158 -8.60 6.24 -4.09
C PHE A 158 -7.34 7.10 -4.10
N CYS A 159 -7.39 8.21 -3.38
CA CYS A 159 -6.30 9.17 -3.31
C CYS A 159 -5.64 9.15 -1.94
N ILE A 160 -4.32 9.36 -1.91
CA ILE A 160 -3.58 9.56 -0.66
C ILE A 160 -3.31 11.06 -0.49
N PRO A 161 -3.83 11.69 0.58
CA PRO A 161 -3.56 13.10 0.86
C PRO A 161 -2.13 13.32 1.37
N PHE A 162 -1.53 14.44 1.03
CA PHE A 162 -0.18 14.79 1.49
C PHE A 162 -0.07 14.83 3.03
N GLY A 163 -1.12 15.29 3.70
CA GLY A 163 -1.17 15.31 5.16
C GLY A 163 -1.01 13.95 5.84
N ALA A 164 -1.26 12.85 5.12
CA ALA A 164 -1.04 11.51 5.66
C ALA A 164 0.44 11.12 5.76
N LEU A 165 1.32 11.83 5.02
CA LEU A 165 2.77 11.64 5.06
C LEU A 165 3.44 12.57 6.07
N LEU A 166 2.77 13.64 6.49
CA LEU A 166 3.28 14.64 7.43
C LEU A 166 3.03 14.20 8.86
N SER A 167 4.06 14.12 9.69
CA SER A 167 3.89 13.85 11.11
C SER A 167 3.10 14.97 11.79
N GLU A 168 2.16 14.60 12.67
CA GLU A 168 1.46 15.58 13.51
C GLU A 168 2.39 16.24 14.55
N ALA A 169 3.37 15.49 15.05
CA ALA A 169 4.19 15.90 16.19
C ALA A 169 5.60 16.39 15.79
N ILE A 170 6.08 16.10 14.58
CA ILE A 170 7.46 16.38 14.16
C ILE A 170 7.43 17.06 12.79
N ASP A 171 7.78 18.34 12.74
CA ASP A 171 7.61 19.19 11.55
C ASP A 171 8.44 18.77 10.34
N ASN A 172 9.63 18.22 10.56
CA ASN A 172 10.55 17.80 9.49
C ASN A 172 10.55 16.29 9.22
N LEU A 173 9.52 15.57 9.66
CA LEU A 173 9.38 14.13 9.44
C LEU A 173 8.31 13.85 8.38
N LEU A 174 8.72 13.14 7.33
CA LEU A 174 7.85 12.58 6.29
C LEU A 174 7.90 11.05 6.33
N MET A 175 6.75 10.42 6.22
CA MET A 175 6.66 8.98 6.07
C MET A 175 6.68 8.60 4.59
N ALA A 176 7.64 7.76 4.20
CA ALA A 176 7.89 7.38 2.81
C ALA A 176 7.49 5.93 2.48
N ASP A 177 6.81 5.23 3.38
CA ASP A 177 6.45 3.82 3.26
C ASP A 177 5.03 3.58 3.77
N LYS A 178 4.59 2.33 3.75
CA LYS A 178 3.25 1.85 4.19
C LYS A 178 2.89 2.18 5.64
N ALA A 179 3.83 2.71 6.41
CA ALA A 179 3.62 3.21 7.77
C ALA A 179 3.10 4.66 7.83
N PHE A 180 2.66 5.25 6.71
CA PHE A 180 1.99 6.54 6.73
C PHE A 180 0.65 6.49 7.48
N SER A 181 0.08 7.65 7.75
CA SER A 181 -1.13 7.75 8.57
C SER A 181 -2.35 7.15 7.88
N THR A 182 -2.74 5.96 8.33
CA THR A 182 -3.88 5.21 7.79
C THR A 182 -4.53 4.37 8.89
N SER A 183 -5.82 4.15 8.81
CA SER A 183 -6.52 3.22 9.72
C SER A 183 -6.09 1.78 9.44
N HIS A 184 -6.31 0.88 10.40
CA HIS A 184 -6.08 -0.54 10.20
C HIS A 184 -6.85 -1.07 8.99
N MET A 185 -8.12 -0.68 8.86
CA MET A 185 -8.96 -1.14 7.75
C MET A 185 -8.48 -0.62 6.39
N ALA A 186 -8.12 0.66 6.30
CA ALA A 186 -7.60 1.24 5.06
C ALA A 186 -6.24 0.64 4.67
N ASN A 187 -5.42 0.24 5.64
CA ASN A 187 -4.10 -0.34 5.38
C ASN A 187 -4.15 -1.59 4.49
N GLY A 188 -5.23 -2.37 4.54
CA GLY A 188 -5.40 -3.54 3.66
C GLY A 188 -5.28 -3.24 2.17
N ALA A 189 -5.69 -2.05 1.73
CA ALA A 189 -5.58 -1.62 0.34
C ALA A 189 -4.39 -0.69 0.08
N THR A 190 -3.95 0.08 1.10
CA THR A 190 -2.94 1.12 0.91
C THR A 190 -1.50 0.63 1.01
N ARG A 191 -1.26 -0.58 1.51
CA ARG A 191 0.08 -1.15 1.73
C ARG A 191 0.72 -1.80 0.48
N LEU A 192 0.08 -1.71 -0.68
CA LEU A 192 0.54 -2.37 -1.91
C LEU A 192 1.74 -1.64 -2.53
N GLN A 193 2.70 -2.42 -3.01
CA GLN A 193 3.97 -1.93 -3.52
C GLN A 193 3.85 -0.82 -4.57
N PRO A 194 2.98 -0.90 -5.59
CA PRO A 194 2.87 0.19 -6.57
C PRO A 194 2.49 1.53 -5.94
N LEU A 195 1.52 1.52 -5.01
CA LEU A 195 1.13 2.72 -4.30
C LEU A 195 2.25 3.22 -3.37
N ILE A 196 2.92 2.32 -2.65
CA ILE A 196 3.99 2.67 -1.73
C ILE A 196 5.20 3.26 -2.46
N MET A 197 5.49 2.82 -3.67
CA MET A 197 6.51 3.46 -4.52
C MET A 197 6.15 4.92 -4.84
N ASN A 198 4.89 5.19 -5.18
CA ASN A 198 4.42 6.56 -5.41
C ASN A 198 4.43 7.41 -4.13
N VAL A 199 4.08 6.83 -2.99
CA VAL A 199 4.20 7.48 -1.67
C VAL A 199 5.65 7.85 -1.36
N GLY A 200 6.59 6.93 -1.61
CA GLY A 200 8.03 7.18 -1.46
C GLY A 200 8.53 8.27 -2.39
N GLN A 201 8.09 8.27 -3.64
CA GLN A 201 8.41 9.32 -4.63
C GLN A 201 7.87 10.68 -4.17
N ALA A 202 6.63 10.73 -3.69
CA ALA A 202 6.03 11.98 -3.18
C ALA A 202 6.78 12.50 -1.95
N ALA A 203 7.15 11.65 -1.01
CA ALA A 203 7.95 12.03 0.16
C ALA A 203 9.33 12.56 -0.23
N GLY A 204 10.01 11.90 -1.19
CA GLY A 204 11.29 12.35 -1.73
C GLY A 204 11.19 13.70 -2.44
N ALA A 205 10.19 13.88 -3.30
CA ALA A 205 9.94 15.13 -3.99
C ALA A 205 9.61 16.28 -3.02
N ALA A 206 8.78 15.99 -1.99
CA ALA A 206 8.46 16.96 -0.95
C ALA A 206 9.70 17.36 -0.13
N SER A 207 10.54 16.40 0.23
CA SER A 207 11.80 16.67 0.94
C SER A 207 12.74 17.57 0.11
N ALA A 208 12.88 17.30 -1.18
CA ALA A 208 13.68 18.12 -2.08
C ALA A 208 13.13 19.55 -2.19
N LEU A 209 11.81 19.69 -2.40
CA LEU A 209 11.16 21.01 -2.46
C LEU A 209 11.30 21.80 -1.15
N ALA A 210 11.19 21.11 0.01
CA ALA A 210 11.36 21.75 1.31
C ALA A 210 12.77 22.33 1.47
N VAL A 211 13.80 21.58 1.09
CA VAL A 211 15.19 22.04 1.11
C VAL A 211 15.42 23.18 0.09
N GLU A 212 14.96 23.03 -1.15
CA GLU A 212 15.08 24.03 -2.20
C GLU A 212 14.44 25.38 -1.81
N SER A 213 13.32 25.32 -1.09
CA SER A 213 12.53 26.50 -0.69
C SER A 213 12.87 27.02 0.71
N ASN A 214 13.71 26.32 1.46
CA ASN A 214 14.00 26.59 2.88
C ASN A 214 12.72 26.65 3.74
N LEU A 215 11.82 25.69 3.52
CA LEU A 215 10.55 25.54 4.23
C LEU A 215 10.51 24.20 4.97
N GLN A 216 9.65 24.10 5.97
CA GLN A 216 9.28 22.79 6.51
C GLN A 216 8.37 22.04 5.52
N PRO A 217 8.40 20.70 5.50
CA PRO A 217 7.50 19.91 4.63
C PRO A 217 6.03 20.31 4.74
N SER A 218 5.58 20.67 5.92
CA SER A 218 4.19 21.08 6.20
C SER A 218 3.81 22.47 5.66
N GLU A 219 4.79 23.29 5.30
CA GLU A 219 4.58 24.62 4.74
C GLU A 219 4.57 24.61 3.22
N LEU A 220 4.88 23.46 2.60
CA LEU A 220 4.90 23.32 1.15
C LEU A 220 3.50 23.48 0.56
N SER A 221 3.45 24.17 -0.57
CA SER A 221 2.28 24.16 -1.43
C SER A 221 2.08 22.75 -2.00
N VAL A 222 0.94 22.12 -1.69
CA VAL A 222 0.60 20.81 -2.25
C VAL A 222 0.57 20.88 -3.78
N ARG A 223 0.10 21.98 -4.35
CA ARG A 223 0.10 22.21 -5.80
C ARG A 223 1.52 22.19 -6.39
N SER A 224 2.51 22.76 -5.72
CA SER A 224 3.90 22.71 -6.17
C SER A 224 4.44 21.29 -6.17
N LEU A 225 4.13 20.51 -5.14
CA LEU A 225 4.47 19.09 -5.07
C LEU A 225 3.76 18.29 -6.17
N GLN A 226 2.47 18.49 -6.38
CA GLN A 226 1.71 17.84 -7.43
C GLN A 226 2.30 18.14 -8.83
N ASN A 227 2.61 19.39 -9.11
CA ASN A 227 3.24 19.77 -10.37
C ASN A 227 4.61 19.10 -10.58
N ARG A 228 5.40 18.97 -9.51
CA ARG A 228 6.69 18.25 -9.56
C ARG A 228 6.46 16.76 -9.87
N LEU A 229 5.45 16.13 -9.27
CA LEU A 229 5.15 14.69 -9.46
C LEU A 229 4.63 14.40 -10.86
N ILE A 230 3.66 15.17 -11.37
CA ILE A 230 3.10 14.94 -12.71
C ILE A 230 4.04 15.40 -13.83
N GLY A 231 4.93 16.34 -13.55
CA GLY A 231 5.85 16.91 -14.55
C GLY A 231 7.22 16.22 -14.60
N ASP A 232 7.47 15.17 -13.81
CA ASP A 232 8.73 14.42 -13.91
C ASP A 232 8.73 13.59 -15.19
N ASP A 233 9.66 13.90 -16.12
CA ASP A 233 9.74 13.25 -17.43
C ASP A 233 10.29 11.82 -17.39
N ARG A 234 10.95 11.42 -16.29
CA ARG A 234 11.52 10.08 -16.10
C ARG A 234 10.61 9.16 -15.29
N ALA A 235 9.86 9.72 -14.36
CA ALA A 235 9.00 8.97 -13.45
C ALA A 235 7.73 9.76 -13.10
N PRO A 236 6.85 10.05 -14.09
CA PRO A 236 5.62 10.78 -13.82
C PRO A 236 4.70 10.00 -12.90
N ALA A 237 4.17 10.65 -11.86
CA ALA A 237 3.26 10.05 -10.90
C ALA A 237 1.88 10.67 -10.99
N ALA A 238 0.84 9.83 -11.06
CA ALA A 238 -0.53 10.28 -11.03
C ALA A 238 -0.91 10.82 -9.64
N VAL A 239 -1.54 11.98 -9.62
CA VAL A 239 -2.07 12.62 -8.40
C VAL A 239 -3.61 12.69 -8.40
N ALA A 240 -4.21 12.46 -9.56
CA ALA A 240 -5.66 12.32 -9.72
C ALA A 240 -5.97 11.05 -10.54
N PRO A 241 -7.01 10.31 -10.19
CA PRO A 241 -7.41 9.14 -10.97
C PRO A 241 -7.92 9.55 -12.36
N LEU A 242 -7.34 8.93 -13.39
CA LEU A 242 -7.80 9.06 -14.77
C LEU A 242 -8.09 7.64 -15.29
N TRP A 243 -9.33 7.36 -15.62
CA TRP A 243 -9.79 6.03 -16.00
C TRP A 243 -9.39 5.62 -17.42
N ASP A 244 -9.31 6.58 -18.32
CA ASP A 244 -9.14 6.40 -19.75
C ASP A 244 -7.78 6.85 -20.28
N THR A 245 -6.89 7.28 -19.39
CA THR A 245 -5.65 7.93 -19.78
C THR A 245 -4.46 7.30 -19.06
N ALA A 246 -3.79 6.38 -19.74
CA ALA A 246 -2.56 5.78 -19.26
C ALA A 246 -1.40 6.81 -19.21
N TRP A 247 -0.41 6.59 -18.35
CA TRP A 247 0.72 7.52 -18.15
C TRP A 247 1.51 7.85 -19.43
N HIS A 248 1.52 6.96 -20.41
CA HIS A 248 2.19 7.16 -21.71
C HIS A 248 1.30 7.80 -22.78
N HIS A 249 0.05 8.15 -22.43
CA HIS A 249 -0.83 8.85 -23.36
C HIS A 249 -0.35 10.30 -23.58
N SER A 250 -0.34 10.79 -24.81
CA SER A 250 0.19 12.11 -25.17
C SER A 250 -0.47 13.28 -24.41
N GLN A 251 -1.73 13.12 -23.99
CA GLN A 251 -2.47 14.12 -23.21
C GLN A 251 -2.44 13.86 -21.70
N TRP A 252 -1.65 12.91 -21.21
CA TRP A 252 -1.70 12.53 -19.80
C TRP A 252 -1.40 13.70 -18.87
N LEU A 253 -0.33 14.45 -19.13
CA LEU A 253 0.07 15.61 -18.32
C LEU A 253 -1.01 16.71 -18.35
N GLU A 254 -1.56 17.02 -19.54
CA GLU A 254 -2.63 17.99 -19.69
C GLU A 254 -3.87 17.58 -18.86
N ARG A 255 -4.27 16.32 -18.92
CA ARG A 255 -5.43 15.79 -18.18
C ARG A 255 -5.18 15.74 -16.68
N GLN A 256 -3.99 15.38 -16.21
CA GLN A 256 -3.62 15.47 -14.80
C GLN A 256 -3.70 16.93 -14.31
N THR A 257 -3.13 17.87 -15.06
CA THR A 257 -3.18 19.30 -14.73
C THR A 257 -4.63 19.80 -14.68
N ALA A 258 -5.44 19.45 -15.68
CA ALA A 258 -6.85 19.83 -15.70
C ALA A 258 -7.64 19.25 -14.54
N ALA A 259 -7.31 18.03 -14.09
CA ALA A 259 -7.93 17.42 -12.92
C ALA A 259 -7.60 18.14 -11.62
N LEU A 260 -6.38 18.72 -11.51
CA LEU A 260 -5.97 19.54 -10.37
C LEU A 260 -6.69 20.89 -10.31
N ASP A 261 -7.08 21.43 -11.46
CA ASP A 261 -7.71 22.74 -11.57
C ASP A 261 -9.25 22.68 -11.45
N ARG A 262 -9.81 21.48 -11.54
CA ARG A 262 -11.26 21.30 -11.35
C ARG A 262 -11.58 21.37 -9.86
N LYS A 263 -12.66 22.09 -9.53
CA LYS A 263 -13.30 21.85 -8.23
C LYS A 263 -13.71 20.38 -8.18
N PRO A 264 -13.47 19.69 -7.06
CA PRO A 264 -13.94 18.31 -6.91
C PRO A 264 -15.44 18.28 -7.14
N LEU A 265 -15.85 17.83 -8.31
CA LEU A 265 -17.26 17.52 -8.55
C LEU A 265 -17.57 16.31 -7.67
N ALA A 266 -18.77 16.29 -7.10
CA ALA A 266 -19.35 15.04 -6.60
C ALA A 266 -19.11 13.97 -7.68
N PRO A 267 -18.57 12.80 -7.30
CA PRO A 267 -18.03 11.84 -8.22
C PRO A 267 -19.08 11.47 -9.29
N ALA A 268 -18.78 11.78 -10.53
CA ALA A 268 -19.57 11.30 -11.65
C ALA A 268 -19.14 9.87 -11.97
N LEU A 269 -20.08 8.95 -12.03
CA LEU A 269 -19.84 7.61 -12.55
C LEU A 269 -19.29 7.72 -13.98
N PRO A 270 -18.23 6.96 -14.31
CA PRO A 270 -17.81 6.86 -15.71
C PRO A 270 -18.97 6.29 -16.54
N GLU A 271 -19.33 6.93 -17.62
CA GLU A 271 -20.40 6.49 -18.55
C GLU A 271 -20.21 5.05 -19.08
N THR A 272 -19.00 4.50 -18.98
CA THR A 272 -18.64 3.17 -19.48
C THR A 272 -18.94 2.02 -18.52
N LEU A 273 -19.40 2.26 -17.30
CA LEU A 273 -19.70 1.19 -16.33
C LEU A 273 -21.13 0.66 -16.40
N GLU A 274 -21.96 1.16 -17.31
CA GLU A 274 -23.31 0.62 -17.53
C GLU A 274 -23.35 -0.79 -18.14
N SER A 275 -22.22 -1.30 -18.60
CA SER A 275 -22.16 -2.64 -19.21
C SER A 275 -21.60 -3.69 -18.27
N GLY A 276 -22.22 -3.97 -17.15
CA GLY A 276 -22.17 -5.20 -16.33
C GLY A 276 -21.00 -6.19 -16.48
N ARG A 277 -19.81 -5.76 -16.88
CA ARG A 277 -18.62 -6.60 -16.94
C ARG A 277 -17.80 -6.39 -15.69
N SER A 278 -18.01 -7.28 -14.74
CA SER A 278 -17.04 -7.56 -13.67
C SER A 278 -15.65 -7.72 -14.30
N MET A 279 -14.77 -6.75 -14.10
CA MET A 279 -13.35 -6.99 -14.37
C MET A 279 -12.84 -7.94 -13.29
N HIS A 280 -12.84 -9.23 -13.58
CA HIS A 280 -12.03 -10.17 -12.84
C HIS A 280 -10.58 -9.80 -13.11
N ALA A 281 -9.91 -9.26 -12.09
CA ALA A 281 -8.48 -9.05 -12.13
C ALA A 281 -7.79 -10.40 -12.34
N MET A 282 -6.88 -10.42 -13.29
CA MET A 282 -5.89 -11.48 -13.47
C MET A 282 -4.95 -11.56 -12.27
#